data_dab2d47ba04f8b2bcdfd5385ca0d5f85
#
_entry.id   dab2d47ba04f8b2bcdfd5385ca0d5f85
#
_cell.length_a   1.000
_cell.length_b   1.000
_cell.length_c   1.000
_cell.angle_alpha   90.00
_cell.angle_beta   90.00
_cell.angle_gamma   90.00
#
_symmetry.space_group_name_H-M   'P 1'
#
loop_
_entity.id
_entity.type
_entity.pdbx_description
1 polymer ?
#
loop_
_entity_poly.entity_id
_entity_poly.type
_entity_poly.pdbx_seq_one_letter_code
_entity_poly.pdbx_strand_id
1 'polypeptide(L)'
;DIYIMHRDNLEIPVGEFMEVLNNEVNKRRIKIFGASNWTLERFKEANAWAEKNNMQPMSILNNNLALSKMIKPLWTGCVSSNDDLILDYLRKTQIAHLSWSSQGRGYFLPEDICQVIEDKITKDESAWRQPGENSSGPLSCYDSNENRERKNRAIKLAEELNVTAQNIAGAWTLNHTFPSFALIGPREINEIDSSLPNLDIKLTKEQVDWLNLK
;
A
#
# COMPACT_ATOMS: atom_id res chain seq x y z
N ASP A 1 18.07 -0.37 10.25
CA ASP A 1 17.26 -1.41 10.92
C ASP A 1 16.41 -2.22 9.95
N ILE A 2 15.63 -1.59 9.08
CA ILE A 2 14.75 -2.22 8.10
C ILE A 2 15.21 -1.84 6.69
N TYR A 3 15.33 -2.81 5.80
CA TYR A 3 15.58 -2.58 4.39
C TYR A 3 14.45 -3.13 3.55
N ILE A 4 13.89 -2.31 2.66
CA ILE A 4 12.85 -2.72 1.71
C ILE A 4 13.39 -2.56 0.30
N MET A 5 13.50 -3.67 -0.44
CA MET A 5 13.80 -3.61 -1.87
C MET A 5 12.68 -2.90 -2.60
N HIS A 6 13.01 -1.87 -3.37
CA HIS A 6 12.01 -0.99 -3.98
C HIS A 6 11.25 -1.67 -5.13
N ARG A 7 11.89 -2.56 -5.87
CA ARG A 7 11.30 -3.28 -7.01
C ARG A 7 11.93 -4.66 -7.18
N ASP A 8 11.22 -5.53 -7.87
CA ASP A 8 11.75 -6.81 -8.35
C ASP A 8 12.52 -6.62 -9.67
N ASN A 9 13.40 -7.55 -9.96
CA ASN A 9 13.95 -7.78 -11.28
C ASN A 9 13.79 -9.27 -11.60
N LEU A 10 12.86 -9.59 -12.49
CA LEU A 10 12.52 -10.96 -12.85
C LEU A 10 13.62 -11.72 -13.58
N GLU A 11 14.63 -11.01 -14.11
CA GLU A 11 15.80 -11.63 -14.75
C GLU A 11 16.78 -12.23 -13.74
N ILE A 12 16.68 -11.81 -12.45
CA ILE A 12 17.56 -12.26 -11.38
C ILE A 12 16.86 -13.34 -10.55
N PRO A 13 17.48 -14.51 -10.35
CA PRO A 13 16.98 -15.54 -9.46
C PRO A 13 16.76 -14.99 -8.03
N VAL A 14 15.69 -15.41 -7.36
CA VAL A 14 15.38 -14.95 -5.98
C VAL A 14 16.50 -15.24 -5.00
N GLY A 15 17.24 -16.33 -5.21
CA GLY A 15 18.35 -16.72 -4.35
C GLY A 15 19.43 -15.66 -4.24
N GLU A 16 19.76 -14.99 -5.35
CA GLU A 16 20.77 -13.94 -5.35
C GLU A 16 20.37 -12.75 -4.45
N PHE A 17 19.09 -12.33 -4.52
CA PHE A 17 18.58 -11.31 -3.60
C PHE A 17 18.67 -11.75 -2.15
N MET A 18 18.25 -13.01 -1.87
CA MET A 18 18.23 -13.54 -0.51
C MET A 18 19.62 -13.69 0.08
N GLU A 19 20.60 -14.13 -0.71
CA GLU A 19 22.02 -14.21 -0.29
C GLU A 19 22.59 -12.84 0.07
N VAL A 20 22.40 -11.84 -0.80
CA VAL A 20 22.90 -10.48 -0.56
C VAL A 20 22.27 -9.88 0.69
N LEU A 21 20.95 -9.98 0.85
CA LEU A 21 20.25 -9.43 2.01
C LEU A 21 20.66 -10.13 3.32
N ASN A 22 20.78 -11.44 3.31
CA ASN A 22 21.26 -12.19 4.48
C ASN A 22 22.72 -11.88 4.83
N ASN A 23 23.58 -11.63 3.84
CA ASN A 23 24.94 -11.13 4.08
C ASN A 23 24.94 -9.78 4.80
N GLU A 24 24.01 -8.87 4.46
CA GLU A 24 23.92 -7.58 5.14
C GLU A 24 23.34 -7.70 6.57
N VAL A 25 22.44 -8.67 6.81
CA VAL A 25 22.01 -9.04 8.17
C VAL A 25 23.18 -9.57 8.99
N ASN A 26 23.97 -10.50 8.44
CA ASN A 26 25.13 -11.09 9.11
C ASN A 26 26.20 -10.03 9.45
N LYS A 27 26.37 -9.02 8.60
CA LYS A 27 27.22 -7.84 8.86
C LYS A 27 26.59 -6.84 9.83
N ARG A 28 25.39 -7.10 10.34
CA ARG A 28 24.61 -6.22 11.25
C ARG A 28 24.33 -4.83 10.69
N ARG A 29 24.25 -4.68 9.37
CA ARG A 29 23.88 -3.42 8.72
C ARG A 29 22.37 -3.23 8.66
N ILE A 30 21.63 -4.33 8.54
CA ILE A 30 20.17 -4.38 8.61
C ILE A 30 19.76 -5.47 9.60
N LYS A 31 18.56 -5.37 10.16
CA LYS A 31 17.99 -6.39 11.06
C LYS A 31 16.98 -7.27 10.36
N ILE A 32 16.09 -6.63 9.62
CA ILE A 32 15.04 -7.29 8.84
C ILE A 32 14.95 -6.65 7.46
N PHE A 33 14.35 -7.37 6.53
CA PHE A 33 14.16 -6.87 5.19
C PHE A 33 12.84 -7.36 4.58
N GLY A 34 12.43 -6.71 3.51
CA GLY A 34 11.22 -7.01 2.77
C GLY A 34 11.30 -6.54 1.33
N ALA A 35 10.19 -6.62 0.64
CA ALA A 35 10.09 -6.29 -0.76
C ALA A 35 8.90 -5.36 -1.05
N SER A 36 9.09 -4.44 -1.98
CA SER A 36 8.07 -3.54 -2.50
C SER A 36 7.76 -3.86 -3.96
N ASN A 37 6.48 -3.85 -4.30
CA ASN A 37 6.00 -4.15 -5.65
C ASN A 37 6.42 -5.55 -6.15
N TRP A 38 6.42 -6.52 -5.27
CA TRP A 38 6.59 -7.93 -5.62
C TRP A 38 5.25 -8.63 -5.72
N THR A 39 5.11 -9.54 -6.69
CA THR A 39 3.93 -10.42 -6.76
C THR A 39 3.95 -11.42 -5.60
N LEU A 40 2.78 -11.97 -5.27
CA LEU A 40 2.67 -12.97 -4.21
C LEU A 40 3.51 -14.22 -4.50
N GLU A 41 3.50 -14.66 -5.75
CA GLU A 41 4.24 -15.84 -6.20
C GLU A 41 5.74 -15.64 -6.00
N ARG A 42 6.23 -14.50 -6.44
CA ARG A 42 7.64 -14.14 -6.35
C ARG A 42 8.11 -13.99 -4.91
N PHE A 43 7.27 -13.37 -4.07
CA PHE A 43 7.53 -13.23 -2.64
C PHE A 43 7.58 -14.59 -1.93
N LYS A 44 6.65 -15.50 -2.26
CA LYS A 44 6.64 -16.88 -1.74
C LYS A 44 7.86 -17.67 -2.20
N GLU A 45 8.22 -17.56 -3.47
CA GLU A 45 9.40 -18.21 -4.04
C GLU A 45 10.66 -17.83 -3.26
N ALA A 46 10.86 -16.53 -3.01
CA ALA A 46 12.00 -16.02 -2.26
C ALA A 46 12.04 -16.56 -0.82
N ASN A 47 10.91 -16.56 -0.13
CA ASN A 47 10.83 -17.04 1.24
C ASN A 47 11.04 -18.56 1.32
N ALA A 48 10.45 -19.33 0.40
CA ALA A 48 10.69 -20.78 0.33
C ALA A 48 12.17 -21.11 0.02
N TRP A 49 12.80 -20.31 -0.84
CA TRP A 49 14.21 -20.45 -1.12
C TRP A 49 15.08 -20.17 0.13
N ALA A 50 14.76 -19.10 0.88
CA ALA A 50 15.45 -18.76 2.12
C ALA A 50 15.33 -19.88 3.16
N GLU A 51 14.11 -20.38 3.40
CA GLU A 51 13.84 -21.48 4.32
C GLU A 51 14.66 -22.74 3.95
N LYS A 52 14.68 -23.12 2.67
CA LYS A 52 15.44 -24.27 2.17
C LYS A 52 16.94 -24.12 2.41
N ASN A 53 17.46 -22.90 2.41
CA ASN A 53 18.89 -22.61 2.58
C ASN A 53 19.24 -22.16 4.02
N ASN A 54 18.34 -22.32 4.99
CA ASN A 54 18.51 -21.89 6.39
C ASN A 54 18.89 -20.40 6.52
N MET A 55 18.26 -19.57 5.69
CA MET A 55 18.44 -18.12 5.68
C MET A 55 17.20 -17.42 6.22
N GLN A 56 17.36 -16.18 6.68
CA GLN A 56 16.26 -15.34 7.12
C GLN A 56 15.34 -15.01 5.94
N PRO A 57 14.02 -15.25 6.04
CA PRO A 57 13.08 -14.87 5.01
C PRO A 57 12.74 -13.37 5.07
N MET A 58 12.08 -12.86 4.04
CA MET A 58 11.45 -11.53 4.05
C MET A 58 10.29 -11.53 5.03
N SER A 59 10.24 -10.52 5.89
CA SER A 59 9.21 -10.35 6.92
C SER A 59 8.23 -9.19 6.62
N ILE A 60 8.44 -8.48 5.52
CA ILE A 60 7.66 -7.30 5.14
C ILE A 60 7.32 -7.35 3.65
N LEU A 61 6.02 -7.17 3.34
CA LEU A 61 5.53 -6.89 1.99
C LEU A 61 5.07 -5.43 1.92
N ASN A 62 5.61 -4.68 0.96
CA ASN A 62 5.30 -3.26 0.78
C ASN A 62 4.68 -3.02 -0.60
N ASN A 63 3.40 -3.28 -0.73
CA ASN A 63 2.61 -3.07 -1.95
C ASN A 63 1.54 -2.00 -1.72
N ASN A 64 0.86 -1.58 -2.79
CA ASN A 64 -0.35 -0.77 -2.63
C ASN A 64 -1.41 -1.56 -1.85
N LEU A 65 -2.00 -0.92 -0.86
CA LEU A 65 -3.21 -1.42 -0.21
C LEU A 65 -4.00 -0.22 0.31
N ALA A 66 -5.20 -0.02 -0.20
CA ALA A 66 -6.09 1.06 0.15
C ALA A 66 -7.55 0.61 0.04
N LEU A 67 -8.47 1.33 0.67
CA LEU A 67 -9.90 1.08 0.53
C LEU A 67 -10.35 1.18 -0.94
N SER A 68 -9.85 2.17 -1.69
CA SER A 68 -10.01 2.23 -3.15
C SER A 68 -9.10 1.22 -3.83
N LYS A 69 -9.66 0.36 -4.67
CA LYS A 69 -8.88 -0.62 -5.44
C LYS A 69 -8.25 0.05 -6.65
N MET A 70 -6.95 -0.16 -6.83
CA MET A 70 -6.20 0.38 -7.97
C MET A 70 -6.69 -0.28 -9.27
N ILE A 71 -7.20 0.52 -10.21
CA ILE A 71 -7.68 0.07 -11.54
C ILE A 71 -6.65 0.28 -12.63
N LYS A 72 -5.75 1.23 -12.44
CA LYS A 72 -4.63 1.51 -13.32
C LYS A 72 -3.37 1.73 -12.47
N PRO A 73 -2.24 1.11 -12.81
CA PRO A 73 -1.00 1.34 -12.08
C PRO A 73 -0.62 2.82 -12.06
N LEU A 74 -0.15 3.28 -10.89
CA LEU A 74 0.38 4.64 -10.74
C LEU A 74 1.59 4.89 -11.64
N TRP A 75 2.40 3.86 -11.82
CA TRP A 75 3.54 3.78 -12.73
C TRP A 75 3.80 2.31 -13.07
N THR A 76 4.60 2.05 -14.08
CA THR A 76 4.94 0.69 -14.51
C THR A 76 5.53 -0.14 -13.36
N GLY A 77 5.04 -1.38 -13.18
CA GLY A 77 5.53 -2.31 -12.16
C GLY A 77 4.94 -2.08 -10.76
N CYS A 78 3.89 -1.26 -10.60
CA CYS A 78 3.12 -1.20 -9.37
C CYS A 78 2.35 -2.50 -9.13
N VAL A 79 2.39 -2.99 -7.90
CA VAL A 79 1.62 -4.16 -7.45
C VAL A 79 0.66 -3.74 -6.33
N SER A 80 -0.60 -4.18 -6.44
CA SER A 80 -1.60 -3.99 -5.40
C SER A 80 -1.83 -5.28 -4.62
N SER A 81 -1.98 -5.15 -3.30
CA SER A 81 -2.36 -6.24 -2.39
C SER A 81 -3.87 -6.31 -2.13
N ASN A 82 -4.70 -5.59 -2.88
CA ASN A 82 -6.17 -5.66 -2.76
C ASN A 82 -6.79 -6.95 -3.33
N ASP A 83 -5.98 -7.99 -3.51
CA ASP A 83 -6.39 -9.32 -3.96
C ASP A 83 -6.63 -10.24 -2.75
N ASP A 84 -7.70 -11.04 -2.79
CA ASP A 84 -8.06 -11.92 -1.67
C ASP A 84 -6.98 -12.98 -1.38
N LEU A 85 -6.25 -13.46 -2.39
CA LEU A 85 -5.16 -14.43 -2.19
C LEU A 85 -3.99 -13.82 -1.41
N ILE A 86 -3.65 -12.57 -1.71
CA ILE A 86 -2.59 -11.85 -0.96
C ILE A 86 -3.06 -11.58 0.47
N LEU A 87 -4.28 -11.07 0.64
CA LEU A 87 -4.82 -10.79 1.96
C LEU A 87 -4.93 -12.05 2.82
N ASP A 88 -5.34 -13.18 2.25
CA ASP A 88 -5.39 -14.46 2.95
C ASP A 88 -3.98 -14.98 3.31
N TYR A 89 -3.02 -14.78 2.45
CA TYR A 89 -1.62 -15.11 2.75
C TYR A 89 -1.10 -14.28 3.93
N LEU A 90 -1.32 -12.98 3.93
CA LEU A 90 -0.92 -12.09 5.03
C LEU A 90 -1.60 -12.47 6.35
N ARG A 91 -2.91 -12.80 6.32
CA ARG A 91 -3.63 -13.27 7.52
C ARG A 91 -3.05 -14.56 8.08
N LYS A 92 -2.69 -15.52 7.22
CA LYS A 92 -2.14 -16.83 7.61
C LYS A 92 -0.70 -16.73 8.13
N THR A 93 0.12 -15.92 7.49
CA THR A 93 1.56 -15.84 7.80
C THR A 93 1.90 -14.77 8.82
N GLN A 94 1.00 -13.80 9.04
CA GLN A 94 1.24 -12.62 9.88
C GLN A 94 2.48 -11.80 9.46
N ILE A 95 2.87 -11.89 8.18
CA ILE A 95 3.88 -11.03 7.59
C ILE A 95 3.37 -9.58 7.61
N ALA A 96 4.23 -8.66 8.01
CA ALA A 96 3.88 -7.24 8.09
C ALA A 96 3.64 -6.66 6.69
N HIS A 97 2.58 -5.87 6.57
CA HIS A 97 2.28 -5.15 5.33
C HIS A 97 2.46 -3.63 5.53
N LEU A 98 3.37 -3.04 4.77
CA LEU A 98 3.54 -1.60 4.70
C LEU A 98 2.78 -1.10 3.46
N SER A 99 1.63 -0.47 3.68
CA SER A 99 0.69 -0.08 2.62
C SER A 99 1.05 1.28 2.05
N TRP A 100 1.66 1.35 0.87
CA TRP A 100 1.86 2.63 0.22
C TRP A 100 0.58 3.12 -0.47
N SER A 101 0.42 4.43 -0.59
CA SER A 101 -0.82 5.11 -1.01
C SER A 101 -2.05 4.66 -0.21
N SER A 102 -1.87 4.43 1.08
CA SER A 102 -2.87 3.89 2.02
C SER A 102 -4.19 4.65 2.07
N GLN A 103 -4.18 5.94 1.74
CA GLN A 103 -5.34 6.84 1.69
C GLN A 103 -5.79 7.13 0.24
N GLY A 104 -5.41 6.29 -0.74
CA GLY A 104 -5.79 6.47 -2.14
C GLY A 104 -5.24 7.74 -2.79
N ARG A 105 -4.10 8.28 -2.32
CA ARG A 105 -3.47 9.51 -2.85
C ARG A 105 -4.40 10.73 -2.89
N GLY A 106 -5.35 10.81 -1.96
CA GLY A 106 -6.33 11.89 -1.94
C GLY A 106 -7.64 11.58 -2.65
N TYR A 107 -7.86 10.35 -3.14
CA TYR A 107 -9.12 9.95 -3.80
C TYR A 107 -10.36 10.17 -2.91
N PHE A 108 -10.21 10.08 -1.58
CA PHE A 108 -11.29 10.29 -0.61
C PHE A 108 -11.50 11.76 -0.22
N LEU A 109 -10.74 12.68 -0.78
CA LEU A 109 -10.97 14.13 -0.64
C LEU A 109 -12.17 14.59 -1.51
N PRO A 110 -12.68 15.83 -1.31
CA PRO A 110 -13.64 16.43 -2.21
C PRO A 110 -13.21 16.37 -3.67
N GLU A 111 -14.16 16.28 -4.59
CA GLU A 111 -13.88 15.98 -5.99
C GLU A 111 -13.06 17.06 -6.69
N ASP A 112 -13.33 18.33 -6.37
CA ASP A 112 -12.54 19.48 -6.85
C ASP A 112 -11.09 19.41 -6.42
N ILE A 113 -10.81 18.97 -5.18
CA ILE A 113 -9.46 18.75 -4.69
C ILE A 113 -8.80 17.55 -5.36
N CYS A 114 -9.55 16.46 -5.55
CA CYS A 114 -9.06 15.31 -6.32
C CYS A 114 -8.62 15.72 -7.72
N GLN A 115 -9.39 16.56 -8.40
CA GLN A 115 -9.07 17.06 -9.74
C GLN A 115 -7.81 17.93 -9.75
N VAL A 116 -7.66 18.81 -8.75
CA VAL A 116 -6.44 19.62 -8.60
C VAL A 116 -5.20 18.75 -8.40
N ILE A 117 -5.30 17.68 -7.60
CA ILE A 117 -4.20 16.73 -7.39
C ILE A 117 -3.90 15.96 -8.67
N GLU A 118 -4.94 15.47 -9.37
CA GLU A 118 -4.81 14.78 -10.67
C GLU A 118 -4.04 15.63 -11.67
N ASP A 119 -4.48 16.87 -11.85
CA ASP A 119 -3.88 17.82 -12.77
C ASP A 119 -2.41 18.13 -12.44
N LYS A 120 -2.09 18.29 -11.16
CA LYS A 120 -0.70 18.52 -10.74
C LYS A 120 0.20 17.31 -11.03
N ILE A 121 -0.29 16.10 -10.75
CA ILE A 121 0.50 14.88 -10.97
C ILE A 121 0.67 14.58 -12.44
N THR A 122 -0.37 14.72 -13.25
CA THR A 122 -0.33 14.40 -14.68
C THR A 122 0.49 15.42 -15.50
N LYS A 123 0.55 16.67 -15.03
CA LYS A 123 1.30 17.77 -15.67
C LYS A 123 2.73 17.93 -15.13
N ASP A 124 3.10 17.19 -14.08
CA ASP A 124 4.44 17.29 -13.49
C ASP A 124 5.47 16.58 -14.38
N GLU A 125 6.34 17.36 -15.00
CA GLU A 125 7.46 16.91 -15.85
C GLU A 125 8.78 16.77 -15.08
N SER A 126 8.71 16.48 -13.76
CA SER A 126 9.91 16.42 -12.92
C SER A 126 10.95 15.40 -13.41
N ALA A 127 12.22 15.77 -13.33
CA ALA A 127 13.37 15.09 -13.92
C ALA A 127 13.67 13.68 -13.35
N TRP A 128 12.99 13.24 -12.29
CA TRP A 128 13.14 11.91 -11.69
C TRP A 128 12.22 10.84 -12.30
N ARG A 129 11.36 11.21 -13.26
CA ARG A 129 10.54 10.27 -14.03
C ARG A 129 11.36 9.66 -15.16
N GLN A 130 11.18 8.36 -15.39
CA GLN A 130 11.70 7.72 -16.59
C GLN A 130 10.97 8.29 -17.82
N PRO A 131 11.68 8.54 -18.94
CA PRO A 131 11.03 8.97 -20.17
C PRO A 131 9.93 7.99 -20.59
N GLY A 132 8.70 8.49 -20.78
CA GLY A 132 7.54 7.68 -21.14
C GLY A 132 6.74 7.11 -19.95
N GLU A 133 7.15 7.30 -18.70
CA GLU A 133 6.35 7.00 -17.53
C GLU A 133 5.33 8.11 -17.26
N ASN A 134 4.07 7.85 -17.56
CA ASN A 134 2.96 8.68 -17.09
C ASN A 134 2.60 8.25 -15.68
N SER A 135 2.82 9.08 -14.66
CA SER A 135 2.24 8.82 -13.36
C SER A 135 0.76 9.15 -13.37
N SER A 136 -0.05 8.26 -12.84
CA SER A 136 -1.48 8.47 -12.70
C SER A 136 -1.78 9.18 -11.37
N GLY A 137 -2.67 10.16 -11.40
CA GLY A 137 -3.22 10.78 -10.21
C GLY A 137 -4.32 9.94 -9.55
N PRO A 138 -5.00 10.46 -8.51
CA PRO A 138 -6.02 9.70 -7.79
C PRO A 138 -7.21 9.30 -8.66
N LEU A 139 -7.66 10.15 -9.57
CA LEU A 139 -8.80 9.83 -10.44
C LEU A 139 -8.40 8.80 -11.50
N SER A 140 -7.31 9.01 -12.22
CA SER A 140 -6.83 8.05 -13.22
C SER A 140 -6.56 6.66 -12.63
N CYS A 141 -6.14 6.60 -11.37
CA CYS A 141 -5.74 5.36 -10.72
C CYS A 141 -6.91 4.61 -10.07
N TYR A 142 -7.88 5.34 -9.51
CA TYR A 142 -8.90 4.75 -8.63
C TYR A 142 -10.34 4.98 -9.09
N ASP A 143 -10.63 5.89 -10.04
CA ASP A 143 -12.01 6.25 -10.36
C ASP A 143 -12.74 5.15 -11.14
N SER A 144 -13.58 4.40 -10.43
CA SER A 144 -14.49 3.38 -10.95
C SER A 144 -15.82 3.44 -10.21
N ASN A 145 -16.87 2.83 -10.78
CA ASN A 145 -18.18 2.78 -10.12
C ASN A 145 -18.10 2.16 -8.71
N GLU A 146 -17.36 1.08 -8.56
CA GLU A 146 -17.18 0.44 -7.26
C GLU A 146 -16.40 1.33 -6.27
N ASN A 147 -15.36 2.02 -6.70
CA ASN A 147 -14.60 2.90 -5.83
C ASN A 147 -15.38 4.19 -5.50
N ARG A 148 -16.21 4.69 -6.41
CA ARG A 148 -17.16 5.78 -6.11
C ARG A 148 -18.14 5.35 -5.02
N GLU A 149 -18.64 4.12 -5.08
CA GLU A 149 -19.52 3.60 -4.02
C GLU A 149 -18.76 3.43 -2.70
N ARG A 150 -17.50 2.94 -2.71
CA ARG A 150 -16.66 2.90 -1.49
C ARG A 150 -16.43 4.29 -0.92
N LYS A 151 -16.19 5.29 -1.78
CA LYS A 151 -16.05 6.69 -1.36
C LYS A 151 -17.34 7.22 -0.72
N ASN A 152 -18.50 6.98 -1.34
CA ASN A 152 -19.78 7.37 -0.79
C ASN A 152 -20.05 6.73 0.58
N ARG A 153 -19.72 5.46 0.75
CA ARG A 153 -19.84 4.77 2.04
C ARG A 153 -18.84 5.33 3.05
N ALA A 154 -17.61 5.62 2.66
CA ALA A 154 -16.65 6.27 3.54
C ALA A 154 -17.10 7.67 4.00
N ILE A 155 -17.74 8.46 3.12
CA ILE A 155 -18.32 9.76 3.48
C ILE A 155 -19.43 9.58 4.53
N LYS A 156 -20.39 8.68 4.32
CA LYS A 156 -21.47 8.42 5.27
C LYS A 156 -20.95 8.00 6.65
N LEU A 157 -20.02 7.06 6.68
CA LEU A 157 -19.42 6.60 7.94
C LEU A 157 -18.60 7.70 8.62
N ALA A 158 -17.95 8.55 7.85
CA ALA A 158 -17.21 9.70 8.35
C ALA A 158 -18.13 10.72 9.07
N GLU A 159 -19.31 10.98 8.50
CA GLU A 159 -20.34 11.84 9.12
C GLU A 159 -20.80 11.23 10.46
N GLU A 160 -21.08 9.93 10.52
CA GLU A 160 -21.51 9.22 11.74
C GLU A 160 -20.45 9.29 12.84
N LEU A 161 -19.16 9.20 12.47
CA LEU A 161 -18.03 9.17 13.40
C LEU A 161 -17.40 10.55 13.65
N ASN A 162 -17.92 11.59 13.01
CA ASN A 162 -17.39 12.97 13.06
C ASN A 162 -15.89 13.06 12.69
N VAL A 163 -15.52 12.41 11.59
CA VAL A 163 -14.18 12.41 11.01
C VAL A 163 -14.25 12.68 9.50
N THR A 164 -13.13 12.57 8.77
CA THR A 164 -13.13 12.72 7.31
C THR A 164 -13.20 11.37 6.60
N ALA A 165 -13.71 11.33 5.36
CA ALA A 165 -13.71 10.12 4.53
C ALA A 165 -12.28 9.59 4.29
N GLN A 166 -11.28 10.47 4.25
CA GLN A 166 -9.87 10.10 4.18
C GLN A 166 -9.41 9.38 5.45
N ASN A 167 -9.91 9.79 6.64
CA ASN A 167 -9.64 9.09 7.89
C ASN A 167 -10.25 7.68 7.89
N ILE A 168 -11.46 7.52 7.37
CA ILE A 168 -12.08 6.19 7.23
C ILE A 168 -11.24 5.29 6.30
N ALA A 169 -10.77 5.82 5.17
CA ALA A 169 -9.92 5.07 4.26
C ALA A 169 -8.58 4.66 4.89
N GLY A 170 -7.95 5.56 5.65
CA GLY A 170 -6.73 5.25 6.39
C GLY A 170 -6.95 4.23 7.51
N ALA A 171 -8.05 4.37 8.26
CA ALA A 171 -8.45 3.41 9.29
C ALA A 171 -8.73 2.03 8.71
N TRP A 172 -9.40 1.95 7.55
CA TRP A 172 -9.62 0.67 6.86
C TRP A 172 -8.30 -0.05 6.56
N THR A 173 -7.28 0.68 6.08
CA THR A 173 -5.95 0.11 5.81
C THR A 173 -5.29 -0.43 7.08
N LEU A 174 -5.51 0.21 8.23
CA LEU A 174 -4.97 -0.22 9.53
C LEU A 174 -5.78 -1.34 10.19
N ASN A 175 -7.03 -1.57 9.76
CA ASN A 175 -7.98 -2.46 10.43
C ASN A 175 -7.95 -3.91 9.90
N HIS A 176 -6.77 -4.39 9.51
CA HIS A 176 -6.56 -5.79 9.11
C HIS A 176 -6.16 -6.68 10.29
N THR A 177 -6.38 -7.99 10.17
CA THR A 177 -6.02 -8.99 11.19
C THR A 177 -4.56 -9.47 11.09
N PHE A 178 -3.76 -8.85 10.24
CA PHE A 178 -2.32 -9.00 10.15
C PHE A 178 -1.65 -7.65 10.49
N PRO A 179 -0.34 -7.64 10.83
CA PRO A 179 0.37 -6.39 11.08
C PRO A 179 0.32 -5.47 9.86
N SER A 180 -0.49 -4.41 9.95
CA SER A 180 -0.73 -3.46 8.86
C SER A 180 -0.30 -2.06 9.24
N PHE A 181 0.51 -1.44 8.38
CA PHE A 181 1.07 -0.11 8.58
C PHE A 181 0.71 0.77 7.38
N ALA A 182 0.03 1.87 7.63
CA ALA A 182 -0.31 2.84 6.60
C ALA A 182 0.86 3.81 6.37
N LEU A 183 1.46 3.78 5.20
CA LEU A 183 2.44 4.79 4.81
C LEU A 183 1.70 6.03 4.33
N ILE A 184 2.03 7.17 4.90
CA ILE A 184 1.54 8.49 4.48
C ILE A 184 2.67 9.29 3.86
N GLY A 185 2.35 10.16 2.90
CA GLY A 185 3.32 11.01 2.21
C GLY A 185 2.93 12.48 2.32
N PRO A 186 2.95 13.06 3.52
CA PRO A 186 2.55 14.44 3.72
C PRO A 186 3.55 15.39 3.05
N ARG A 187 3.04 16.48 2.48
CA ARG A 187 3.84 17.59 1.94
C ARG A 187 4.02 18.70 2.97
N GLU A 188 3.05 18.82 3.88
CA GLU A 188 3.00 19.82 4.94
C GLU A 188 2.66 19.17 6.28
N ILE A 189 3.02 19.83 7.39
CA ILE A 189 2.83 19.31 8.74
C ILE A 189 1.34 19.06 9.05
N ASN A 190 0.45 19.97 8.63
CA ASN A 190 -0.99 19.83 8.82
C ASN A 190 -1.58 18.58 8.16
N GLU A 191 -0.97 18.06 7.10
CA GLU A 191 -1.37 16.79 6.47
C GLU A 191 -1.04 15.59 7.37
N ILE A 192 0.00 15.69 8.21
CA ILE A 192 0.28 14.69 9.25
C ILE A 192 -0.83 14.73 10.29
N ASP A 193 -1.13 15.91 10.83
CA ASP A 193 -2.15 16.10 11.86
C ASP A 193 -3.53 15.61 11.38
N SER A 194 -3.88 15.87 10.13
CA SER A 194 -5.13 15.38 9.52
C SER A 194 -5.19 13.86 9.36
N SER A 195 -4.05 13.19 9.32
CA SER A 195 -3.97 11.72 9.18
C SER A 195 -3.93 10.98 10.51
N LEU A 196 -3.54 11.62 11.63
CA LEU A 196 -3.44 10.98 12.94
C LEU A 196 -4.74 10.35 13.44
N PRO A 197 -5.93 10.94 13.21
CA PRO A 197 -7.20 10.32 13.64
C PRO A 197 -7.42 8.90 13.10
N ASN A 198 -6.76 8.51 12.01
CA ASN A 198 -6.83 7.14 11.47
C ASN A 198 -6.46 6.08 12.52
N LEU A 199 -5.56 6.41 13.45
CA LEU A 199 -5.05 5.50 14.48
C LEU A 199 -6.10 5.16 15.56
N ASP A 200 -7.01 6.08 15.81
CA ASP A 200 -8.01 5.97 16.88
C ASP A 200 -9.33 5.35 16.38
N ILE A 201 -9.56 5.35 15.07
CA ILE A 201 -10.78 4.78 14.48
C ILE A 201 -10.66 3.25 14.43
N LYS A 202 -11.58 2.58 15.17
CA LYS A 202 -11.71 1.13 15.17
C LYS A 202 -12.98 0.76 14.41
N LEU A 203 -12.81 0.24 13.21
CA LEU A 203 -13.92 -0.21 12.38
C LEU A 203 -14.40 -1.59 12.85
N THR A 204 -15.72 -1.77 12.96
CA THR A 204 -16.30 -3.10 13.22
C THR A 204 -16.19 -3.96 11.95
N LYS A 205 -16.36 -5.28 12.12
CA LYS A 205 -16.37 -6.20 10.98
C LYS A 205 -17.45 -5.83 9.96
N GLU A 206 -18.64 -5.45 10.44
CA GLU A 206 -19.79 -5.04 9.63
C GLU A 206 -19.44 -3.76 8.82
N GLN A 207 -18.78 -2.78 9.43
CA GLN A 207 -18.33 -1.57 8.74
C GLN A 207 -17.28 -1.87 7.69
N VAL A 208 -16.32 -2.77 7.99
CA VAL A 208 -15.31 -3.20 7.03
C VAL A 208 -15.96 -3.95 5.84
N ASP A 209 -16.88 -4.88 6.12
CA ASP A 209 -17.59 -5.62 5.08
C ASP A 209 -18.44 -4.67 4.22
N TRP A 210 -19.12 -3.72 4.84
CA TRP A 210 -19.89 -2.71 4.13
C TRP A 210 -19.00 -1.82 3.25
N LEU A 211 -17.88 -1.30 3.76
CA LEU A 211 -16.91 -0.55 2.97
C LEU A 211 -16.32 -1.39 1.80
N ASN A 212 -16.21 -2.69 1.97
CA ASN A 212 -15.77 -3.64 0.94
C ASN A 212 -16.86 -3.99 -0.09
N LEU A 213 -18.06 -3.40 0.01
CA LEU A 213 -19.23 -3.66 -0.84
C LEU A 213 -19.79 -5.09 -0.68
N LYS A 214 -19.68 -5.64 0.54
CA LYS A 214 -20.26 -6.93 0.92
C LYS A 214 -21.58 -6.73 1.67
#